data_cfd9a4a6518906ccd6bdf79de065ccf4
#
_entry.id   cfd9a4a6518906ccd6bdf79de065ccf4
#
_cell.length_a   1.000
_cell.length_b   1.000
_cell.length_c   1.000
_cell.angle_alpha   90.00
_cell.angle_beta   90.00
_cell.angle_gamma   90.00
#
_symmetry.space_group_name_H-M   'P 1'
#
loop_
_entity.id
_entity.type
_entity.pdbx_description
1 polymer ?
#
loop_
_entity_poly.entity_id
_entity_poly.type
_entity_poly.pdbx_seq_one_letter_code
_entity_poly.pdbx_strand_id
1 'polypeptide(L)'
;MSLLRKTTQNPLPVCKPETGKNQYDIYPTHDLGPDKIFCDYTSLARRLAGQKQVVVDGYVGVRFDLFRQELNRALTQLGIRPVWWSVDAALRPQEEIEGLVLSLIHI
;
A
#
# COMPACT_ATOMS: atom_id res chain seq x y z
N MET A 1 -10.79 7.28 15.78
CA MET A 1 -11.76 7.26 14.67
C MET A 1 -11.04 6.90 13.38
N SER A 2 -11.55 5.94 12.66
CA SER A 2 -10.95 5.54 11.38
C SER A 2 -11.30 6.56 10.29
N LEU A 3 -10.29 7.06 9.59
CA LEU A 3 -10.47 7.90 8.42
C LEU A 3 -10.61 7.08 7.14
N LEU A 4 -10.44 5.77 7.24
CA LEU A 4 -10.56 4.88 6.11
C LEU A 4 -12.03 4.64 5.76
N ARG A 5 -12.28 4.53 4.47
CA ARG A 5 -13.59 4.18 3.96
C ARG A 5 -13.91 2.73 4.34
N LYS A 6 -15.06 2.52 4.98
CA LYS A 6 -15.53 1.18 5.33
C LYS A 6 -16.47 0.66 4.26
N THR A 7 -16.42 -0.63 4.02
CA THR A 7 -17.33 -1.31 3.12
C THR A 7 -17.81 -2.61 3.77
N THR A 8 -19.04 -2.98 3.46
CA THR A 8 -19.59 -4.27 3.85
C THR A 8 -19.30 -5.36 2.82
N GLN A 9 -18.77 -4.96 1.68
CA GLN A 9 -18.44 -5.90 0.63
C GLN A 9 -17.13 -6.62 0.96
N ASN A 10 -17.17 -7.94 0.97
CA ASN A 10 -15.97 -8.75 1.17
C ASN A 10 -15.15 -8.79 -0.12
N PRO A 11 -13.81 -8.80 -0.02
CA PRO A 11 -12.94 -8.96 -1.19
C PRO A 11 -13.15 -10.29 -1.92
N LEU A 12 -13.53 -11.32 -1.17
CA LEU A 12 -13.84 -12.64 -1.69
C LEU A 12 -15.24 -13.06 -1.23
N PRO A 13 -15.93 -13.92 -1.98
CA PRO A 13 -17.19 -14.50 -1.50
C PRO A 13 -16.97 -15.26 -0.17
N VAL A 14 -17.98 -15.22 0.70
CA VAL A 14 -17.94 -15.98 1.96
C VAL A 14 -17.79 -17.48 1.67
N CYS A 15 -18.52 -17.96 0.68
CA CYS A 15 -18.38 -19.33 0.18
C CYS A 15 -17.82 -19.26 -1.23
N LYS A 16 -16.52 -19.54 -1.35
CA LYS A 16 -15.88 -19.56 -2.65
C LYS A 16 -16.36 -20.78 -3.43
N PRO A 17 -16.91 -20.59 -4.66
CA PRO A 17 -17.30 -21.74 -5.48
C PRO A 17 -16.08 -22.55 -5.90
N GLU A 18 -16.22 -23.86 -5.96
CA GLU A 18 -15.17 -24.72 -6.47
C GLU A 18 -14.94 -24.43 -7.97
N THR A 19 -13.67 -24.34 -8.33
CA THR A 19 -13.28 -24.19 -9.73
C THR A 19 -13.00 -25.56 -10.29
N GLY A 20 -13.68 -25.93 -11.36
CA GLY A 20 -13.44 -27.19 -12.04
C GLY A 20 -12.08 -27.22 -12.71
N LYS A 21 -11.62 -28.43 -13.04
CA LYS A 21 -10.38 -28.62 -13.79
C LYS A 21 -10.45 -27.88 -15.13
N ASN A 22 -9.40 -27.13 -15.45
CA ASN A 22 -9.30 -26.31 -16.68
C ASN A 22 -10.27 -25.13 -16.72
N GLN A 23 -10.85 -24.73 -15.60
CA GLN A 23 -11.66 -23.54 -15.50
C GLN A 23 -10.87 -22.39 -14.92
N TYR A 24 -11.22 -21.17 -15.34
CA TYR A 24 -10.60 -19.97 -14.81
C TYR A 24 -11.14 -19.67 -13.41
N ASP A 25 -10.24 -19.48 -12.46
CA ASP A 25 -10.59 -19.10 -11.11
C ASP A 25 -10.62 -17.57 -11.01
N ILE A 26 -11.83 -17.00 -10.85
CA ILE A 26 -12.00 -15.55 -10.70
C ILE A 26 -11.57 -15.06 -9.31
N TYR A 27 -11.44 -15.94 -8.35
CA TYR A 27 -11.02 -15.60 -7.00
C TYR A 27 -9.78 -16.42 -6.59
N PRO A 28 -8.66 -16.23 -7.29
CA PRO A 28 -7.47 -17.02 -6.98
C PRO A 28 -6.98 -16.73 -5.57
N THR A 29 -6.63 -17.79 -4.87
CA THR A 29 -6.09 -17.70 -3.52
C THR A 29 -4.85 -18.56 -3.41
N HIS A 30 -3.94 -18.14 -2.54
CA HIS A 30 -2.73 -18.89 -2.24
C HIS A 30 -2.66 -19.13 -0.74
N ASP A 31 -2.40 -20.38 -0.38
CA ASP A 31 -2.20 -20.72 1.02
C ASP A 31 -0.76 -20.37 1.39
N LEU A 32 -0.60 -19.36 2.23
CA LEU A 32 0.70 -18.92 2.71
C LEU A 32 1.09 -19.59 4.04
N GLY A 33 0.18 -20.38 4.61
CA GLY A 33 0.37 -20.96 5.92
C GLY A 33 -0.06 -20.00 7.05
N PRO A 34 0.01 -20.46 8.30
CA PRO A 34 -0.39 -19.64 9.45
C PRO A 34 0.61 -18.51 9.71
N ASP A 35 0.12 -17.44 10.27
CA ASP A 35 0.92 -16.32 10.77
C ASP A 35 1.80 -15.62 9.71
N LYS A 36 1.34 -15.60 8.46
CA LYS A 36 2.05 -14.95 7.35
C LYS A 36 1.49 -13.57 7.00
N ILE A 37 0.29 -13.25 7.45
CA ILE A 37 -0.37 -11.98 7.16
C ILE A 37 -0.69 -11.28 8.46
N PHE A 38 -0.34 -10.01 8.54
CA PHE A 38 -0.58 -9.16 9.70
C PHE A 38 -1.43 -7.96 9.27
N CYS A 39 -2.30 -7.51 10.15
CA CYS A 39 -3.26 -6.45 9.83
C CYS A 39 -3.09 -5.20 10.70
N ASP A 40 -1.96 -5.03 11.36
CA ASP A 40 -1.74 -3.92 12.26
C ASP A 40 -0.41 -3.20 11.97
N TYR A 41 -0.37 -1.92 12.32
CA TYR A 41 0.83 -1.10 12.13
C TYR A 41 1.95 -1.46 13.11
N THR A 42 1.60 -1.98 14.27
CA THR A 42 2.60 -2.38 15.26
C THR A 42 3.46 -3.52 14.75
N SER A 43 2.85 -4.53 14.15
CA SER A 43 3.59 -5.64 13.55
C SER A 43 4.46 -5.17 12.39
N LEU A 44 3.95 -4.28 11.55
CA LEU A 44 4.71 -3.69 10.46
C LEU A 44 5.91 -2.90 11.00
N ALA A 45 5.69 -2.08 12.02
CA ALA A 45 6.75 -1.29 12.62
C ALA A 45 7.87 -2.17 13.19
N ARG A 46 7.52 -3.26 13.85
CA ARG A 46 8.51 -4.23 14.35
C ARG A 46 9.32 -4.83 13.22
N ARG A 47 8.67 -5.16 12.12
CA ARG A 47 9.34 -5.74 10.95
C ARG A 47 10.31 -4.74 10.32
N LEU A 48 9.97 -3.47 10.31
CA LEU A 48 10.79 -2.41 9.71
C LEU A 48 11.89 -1.89 10.64
N ALA A 49 11.80 -2.18 11.93
CA ALA A 49 12.69 -1.60 12.96
C ALA A 49 14.17 -1.88 12.69
N GLY A 50 14.50 -3.02 12.09
CA GLY A 50 15.88 -3.38 11.78
C GLY A 50 16.38 -2.89 10.43
N GLN A 51 15.55 -2.21 9.65
CA GLN A 51 15.91 -1.78 8.32
C GLN A 51 16.49 -0.36 8.33
N LYS A 52 17.52 -0.13 7.53
CA LYS A 52 18.13 1.20 7.39
C LYS A 52 17.37 2.08 6.41
N GLN A 53 16.82 1.49 5.37
CA GLN A 53 16.09 2.19 4.32
C GLN A 53 14.94 1.32 3.84
N VAL A 54 13.76 1.92 3.74
CA VAL A 54 12.56 1.24 3.29
C VAL A 54 11.88 2.11 2.25
N VAL A 55 11.46 1.48 1.16
CA VAL A 55 10.67 2.14 0.12
C VAL A 55 9.23 1.68 0.27
N VAL A 56 8.32 2.63 0.28
CA VAL A 56 6.88 2.37 0.28
C VAL A 56 6.32 2.81 -1.05
N ASP A 57 5.69 1.89 -1.74
CA ASP A 57 5.07 2.14 -3.03
C ASP A 57 3.64 1.63 -3.02
N GLY A 58 2.84 2.16 -3.91
CA GLY A 58 1.44 1.77 -4.02
C GLY A 58 0.77 2.39 -5.22
N TYR A 59 -0.44 1.94 -5.47
CA TYR A 59 -1.25 2.38 -6.60
C TYR A 59 -1.82 3.78 -6.34
N VAL A 60 -2.27 4.43 -7.41
CA VAL A 60 -2.99 5.70 -7.32
C VAL A 60 -4.25 5.51 -6.45
N GLY A 61 -4.45 6.33 -5.48
CA GLY A 61 -5.55 6.21 -4.54
C GLY A 61 -5.16 5.66 -3.17
N VAL A 62 -3.94 5.18 -3.03
CA VAL A 62 -3.41 4.83 -1.71
C VAL A 62 -3.27 6.10 -0.87
N ARG A 63 -3.80 6.05 0.34
CA ARG A 63 -3.73 7.16 1.28
C ARG A 63 -2.38 7.14 2.00
N PHE A 64 -1.33 7.58 1.30
CA PHE A 64 0.03 7.59 1.84
C PHE A 64 0.17 8.51 3.05
N ASP A 65 -0.56 9.61 3.09
CA ASP A 65 -0.58 10.53 4.20
C ASP A 65 -1.03 9.84 5.50
N LEU A 66 -2.12 9.10 5.42
CA LEU A 66 -2.66 8.35 6.54
C LEU A 66 -1.74 7.20 6.93
N PHE A 67 -1.22 6.46 5.96
CA PHE A 67 -0.27 5.37 6.19
C PHE A 67 0.97 5.87 6.92
N ARG A 68 1.55 6.98 6.44
CA ARG A 68 2.72 7.61 7.07
C ARG A 68 2.42 8.00 8.51
N GLN A 69 1.28 8.62 8.76
CA GLN A 69 0.89 9.06 10.10
C GLN A 69 0.76 7.89 11.06
N GLU A 70 0.08 6.83 10.65
CA GLU A 70 -0.15 5.65 11.50
C GLU A 70 1.14 4.87 11.71
N LEU A 71 1.95 4.69 10.68
CA LEU A 71 3.23 4.01 10.80
C LEU A 71 4.21 4.80 11.66
N ASN A 72 4.25 6.12 11.50
CA ASN A 72 5.10 6.97 12.32
C ASN A 72 4.74 6.86 13.81
N ARG A 73 3.45 6.81 14.11
CA ARG A 73 2.98 6.60 15.49
C ARG A 73 3.46 5.27 16.03
N ALA A 74 3.34 4.18 15.26
CA ALA A 74 3.78 2.86 15.68
C ALA A 74 5.30 2.78 15.88
N LEU A 75 6.07 3.38 14.98
CA LEU A 75 7.53 3.44 15.09
C LEU A 75 7.96 4.26 16.30
N THR A 76 7.29 5.37 16.56
CA THR A 76 7.58 6.21 17.72
C THR A 76 7.34 5.46 19.04
N GLN A 77 6.31 4.64 19.10
CA GLN A 77 6.05 3.77 20.25
C GLN A 77 7.18 2.77 20.51
N LEU A 78 7.90 2.38 19.47
CA LEU A 78 9.07 1.50 19.56
C LEU A 78 10.36 2.27 19.83
N GLY A 79 10.29 3.60 19.96
CA GLY A 79 11.48 4.44 20.18
C GLY A 79 12.23 4.77 18.90
N ILE A 80 11.64 4.58 17.75
CA ILE A 80 12.27 4.81 16.46
C ILE A 80 11.76 6.14 15.89
N ARG A 81 12.69 6.97 15.40
CA ARG A 81 12.38 8.23 14.74
C ARG A 81 12.75 8.16 13.27
N PRO A 82 11.80 7.81 12.40
CA PRO A 82 12.10 7.70 10.97
C PRO A 82 12.23 9.07 10.33
N VAL A 83 13.04 9.14 9.29
CA VAL A 83 13.11 10.29 8.40
C VAL A 83 12.28 9.96 7.16
N TRP A 84 11.33 10.82 6.84
CA TRP A 84 10.39 10.59 5.76
C TRP A 84 10.74 11.44 4.54
N TRP A 85 10.75 10.78 3.40
CA TRP A 85 10.93 11.44 2.12
C TRP A 85 9.74 11.13 1.22
N SER A 86 9.13 12.17 0.69
CA SER A 86 8.06 11.99 -0.30
C SER A 86 8.65 12.16 -1.69
N VAL A 87 8.32 11.23 -2.58
CA VAL A 87 8.71 11.31 -3.99
C VAL A 87 8.09 12.54 -4.66
N ASP A 88 6.98 13.04 -4.14
CA ASP A 88 6.35 14.26 -4.64
C ASP A 88 7.28 15.46 -4.62
N ALA A 89 8.22 15.48 -3.67
CA ALA A 89 9.23 16.55 -3.59
C ALA A 89 10.20 16.55 -4.78
N ALA A 90 10.32 15.42 -5.47
CA ALA A 90 11.17 15.27 -6.64
C ALA A 90 10.41 15.46 -7.95
N LEU A 91 9.08 15.62 -7.90
CA LEU A 91 8.29 15.88 -9.10
C LEU A 91 8.58 17.26 -9.65
N ARG A 92 8.60 17.35 -10.98
CA ARG A 92 8.69 18.63 -11.67
C ARG A 92 7.40 19.42 -11.48
N PRO A 93 7.45 20.77 -11.60
CA PRO A 93 6.23 21.56 -11.59
C PRO A 93 5.22 21.02 -12.61
N GLN A 94 3.95 21.14 -12.28
CA GLN A 94 2.87 20.60 -13.12
C GLN A 94 2.95 21.12 -14.55
N GLU A 95 3.29 22.37 -14.74
CA GLU A 95 3.42 23.00 -16.08
C GLU A 95 4.49 22.31 -16.92
N GLU A 96 5.62 21.94 -16.32
CA GLU A 96 6.67 21.21 -17.04
C GLU A 96 6.21 19.80 -17.42
N ILE A 97 5.50 19.12 -16.52
CA ILE A 97 4.98 17.78 -16.77
C ILE A 97 3.98 17.81 -17.91
N GLU A 98 3.06 18.76 -17.90
CA GLU A 98 2.07 18.94 -18.97
C GLU A 98 2.74 19.24 -20.30
N GLY A 99 3.76 20.08 -20.30
CA GLY A 99 4.53 20.39 -21.50
C GLY A 99 5.22 19.18 -22.08
N LEU A 100 5.78 18.32 -21.27
CA LEU A 100 6.43 17.08 -21.70
C LEU A 100 5.40 16.10 -22.28
N VAL A 101 4.23 15.98 -21.67
CA VAL A 101 3.16 15.12 -22.16
C VAL A 101 2.66 15.60 -23.52
N LEU A 102 2.42 16.90 -23.69
CA LEU A 102 2.00 17.48 -24.95
C LEU A 102 3.05 17.26 -26.04
N SER A 103 4.32 17.41 -25.71
CA SER A 103 5.41 17.13 -26.65
C SER A 103 5.39 15.69 -27.15
N LEU A 104 5.10 14.73 -26.28
CA LEU A 104 4.99 13.31 -26.65
C LEU A 104 3.76 13.03 -27.52
N ILE A 105 2.66 13.73 -27.28
CA ILE A 105 1.42 13.55 -28.05
C ILE A 105 1.54 14.07 -29.47
N HIS A 106 2.33 15.12 -29.69
CA HIS A 106 2.48 15.78 -30.99
C HIS A 106 3.63 15.24 -31.85
N ILE A 107 4.23 14.15 -31.47
CA ILE A 107 5.27 13.49 -32.25
C ILE A 107 4.67 12.77 -33.49
#